data_d0454695156571dbe986c08c16070147
#
_entry.id   d0454695156571dbe986c08c16070147
#
_cell.length_a   1.000
_cell.length_b   1.000
_cell.length_c   1.000
_cell.angle_alpha   90.00
_cell.angle_beta   90.00
_cell.angle_gamma   90.00
#
_symmetry.space_group_name_H-M   'P 1'
#
loop_
_entity.id
_entity.type
_entity.pdbx_description
1 polymer ?
#
loop_
_entity_poly.entity_id
_entity_poly.type
_entity_poly.pdbx_seq_one_letter_code
_entity_poly.pdbx_strand_id
1 'polypeptide(L)'
;ASPGRGELRFAPGGDLLDARGIRWHVDGELSALDATVHGGESTLSTPTYPDALARLWSALTCPTSGEVLLSAAPGYEFVDWGGAAHVGGGSHGSLHASDSLAPLVLCGVDLPDDPPGQWAIRDVASLITKHFDQRAADL
;
A
#
# COMPACT_ATOMS: atom_id res chain seq x y z
N ALA A 1 -1.43 -4.61 -15.14
CA ALA A 1 -2.22 -5.76 -15.63
C ALA A 1 -2.02 -6.97 -14.73
N SER A 2 -3.02 -7.80 -14.59
CA SER A 2 -2.96 -9.03 -13.80
C SER A 2 -3.37 -10.21 -14.68
N PRO A 3 -2.54 -11.28 -14.79
CA PRO A 3 -2.87 -12.42 -15.62
C PRO A 3 -4.23 -13.01 -15.24
N GLY A 4 -5.13 -13.11 -16.23
CA GLY A 4 -6.48 -13.63 -16.02
C GLY A 4 -7.47 -12.71 -15.29
N ARG A 5 -7.04 -11.51 -14.85
CA ARG A 5 -7.87 -10.54 -14.14
C ARG A 5 -8.04 -9.21 -14.85
N GLY A 6 -7.35 -9.03 -15.99
CA GLY A 6 -7.48 -7.86 -16.81
C GLY A 6 -6.41 -6.79 -16.61
N GLU A 7 -6.71 -5.60 -17.11
CA GLU A 7 -5.83 -4.44 -17.13
C GLU A 7 -6.53 -3.24 -16.51
N LEU A 8 -5.78 -2.47 -15.74
CA LEU A 8 -6.23 -1.25 -15.12
C LEU A 8 -5.17 -0.17 -15.32
N ARG A 9 -5.60 1.03 -15.70
CA ARG A 9 -4.78 2.23 -15.83
C ARG A 9 -5.16 3.21 -14.75
N PHE A 10 -4.19 3.91 -14.19
CA PHE A 10 -4.47 4.86 -13.13
C PHE A 10 -3.44 5.99 -13.10
N ALA A 11 -3.85 7.13 -12.55
CA ALA A 11 -3.02 8.30 -12.30
C ALA A 11 -3.55 9.06 -11.08
N PRO A 12 -2.71 9.86 -10.38
CA PRO A 12 -3.18 10.77 -9.36
C PRO A 12 -4.20 11.79 -9.91
N GLY A 13 -5.13 12.19 -9.07
CA GLY A 13 -6.25 13.06 -9.45
C GLY A 13 -7.47 12.24 -9.85
N GLY A 14 -8.58 12.89 -10.20
CA GLY A 14 -9.83 12.23 -10.56
C GLY A 14 -10.80 12.08 -9.38
N ASP A 15 -11.79 11.20 -9.55
CA ASP A 15 -12.98 11.20 -8.70
C ASP A 15 -13.04 10.06 -7.69
N LEU A 16 -12.16 9.06 -7.80
CA LEU A 16 -12.11 7.95 -6.86
C LEU A 16 -11.18 8.26 -5.69
N LEU A 17 -11.67 8.07 -4.47
CA LEU A 17 -10.92 8.19 -3.22
C LEU A 17 -10.47 6.80 -2.75
N ASP A 18 -9.20 6.62 -2.43
CA ASP A 18 -8.75 5.42 -1.73
C ASP A 18 -8.97 5.52 -0.20
N ALA A 19 -8.65 4.46 0.53
CA ALA A 19 -8.80 4.39 1.98
C ALA A 19 -7.95 5.43 2.75
N ARG A 20 -7.03 6.10 2.07
CA ARG A 20 -6.17 7.15 2.64
C ARG A 20 -6.57 8.56 2.20
N GLY A 21 -7.69 8.69 1.48
CA GLY A 21 -8.19 9.97 0.96
C GLY A 21 -7.41 10.50 -0.24
N ILE A 22 -6.58 9.68 -0.90
CA ILE A 22 -5.90 10.08 -2.14
C ILE A 22 -6.86 9.90 -3.30
N ARG A 23 -6.91 10.89 -4.19
CA ARG A 23 -7.74 10.86 -5.38
C ARG A 23 -7.02 10.20 -6.55
N TRP A 24 -7.74 9.33 -7.26
CA TRP A 24 -7.25 8.59 -8.40
C TRP A 24 -8.18 8.69 -9.60
N HIS A 25 -7.59 8.87 -10.77
CA HIS A 25 -8.24 8.54 -12.03
C HIS A 25 -7.95 7.06 -12.32
N VAL A 26 -9.01 6.28 -12.56
CA VAL A 26 -8.91 4.83 -12.80
C VAL A 26 -9.73 4.48 -14.03
N ASP A 27 -9.13 3.73 -14.97
CA ASP A 27 -9.76 3.23 -16.19
C ASP A 27 -9.42 1.76 -16.40
N GLY A 28 -10.38 0.95 -16.84
CA GLY A 28 -10.21 -0.47 -17.09
C GLY A 28 -10.87 -1.37 -16.04
N GLU A 29 -10.28 -2.55 -15.80
CA GLU A 29 -10.90 -3.61 -15.04
C GLU A 29 -10.45 -3.58 -13.57
N LEU A 30 -11.37 -3.28 -12.66
CA LEU A 30 -11.11 -3.26 -11.21
C LEU A 30 -10.65 -4.62 -10.68
N SER A 31 -11.05 -5.72 -11.34
CA SER A 31 -10.61 -7.09 -11.03
C SER A 31 -9.08 -7.29 -11.10
N ALA A 32 -8.36 -6.45 -11.83
CA ALA A 32 -6.91 -6.46 -11.88
C ALA A 32 -6.25 -6.28 -10.50
N LEU A 33 -6.95 -5.60 -9.56
CA LEU A 33 -6.52 -5.32 -8.19
C LEU A 33 -7.50 -5.86 -7.13
N ASP A 34 -8.45 -6.73 -7.50
CA ASP A 34 -9.57 -7.12 -6.63
C ASP A 34 -10.24 -5.87 -5.98
N ALA A 35 -10.31 -4.79 -6.76
CA ALA A 35 -10.81 -3.52 -6.31
C ALA A 35 -12.33 -3.45 -6.42
N THR A 36 -12.94 -2.73 -5.49
CA THR A 36 -14.38 -2.40 -5.51
C THR A 36 -14.57 -0.91 -5.32
N VAL A 37 -15.59 -0.35 -5.95
CA VAL A 37 -16.02 1.03 -5.72
C VAL A 37 -17.34 1.01 -4.96
N HIS A 38 -17.37 1.66 -3.82
CA HIS A 38 -18.56 1.79 -3.00
C HIS A 38 -19.28 3.11 -3.32
N GLY A 39 -20.60 3.01 -3.54
CA GLY A 39 -21.43 4.11 -3.99
C GLY A 39 -21.57 5.25 -2.99
N GLY A 40 -21.89 6.42 -3.50
CA GLY A 40 -22.12 7.66 -2.77
C GLY A 40 -20.90 8.58 -2.71
N GLU A 41 -19.74 8.10 -2.35
CA GLU A 41 -18.49 8.89 -2.25
C GLU A 41 -17.41 8.44 -3.24
N SER A 42 -17.74 7.54 -4.17
CA SER A 42 -16.75 7.00 -5.12
C SER A 42 -15.49 6.47 -4.43
N THR A 43 -15.66 5.74 -3.32
CA THR A 43 -14.55 5.21 -2.53
C THR A 43 -14.04 3.92 -3.13
N LEU A 44 -12.75 3.90 -3.47
CA LEU A 44 -12.04 2.73 -3.98
C LEU A 44 -11.46 1.91 -2.82
N SER A 45 -11.83 0.64 -2.77
CA SER A 45 -11.30 -0.32 -1.79
C SER A 45 -10.48 -1.40 -2.49
N THR A 46 -9.29 -1.68 -1.96
CA THR A 46 -8.36 -2.70 -2.46
C THR A 46 -7.85 -3.58 -1.32
N PRO A 47 -8.71 -4.35 -0.65
CA PRO A 47 -8.33 -5.09 0.56
C PRO A 47 -7.28 -6.17 0.31
N THR A 48 -7.29 -6.81 -0.87
CA THR A 48 -6.30 -7.82 -1.26
C THR A 48 -4.92 -7.22 -1.47
N TYR A 49 -4.87 -5.97 -1.94
CA TYR A 49 -3.63 -5.24 -2.21
C TYR A 49 -3.67 -3.86 -1.53
N PRO A 50 -3.39 -3.80 -0.21
CA PRO A 50 -3.52 -2.57 0.56
C PRO A 50 -2.71 -1.42 -0.02
N ASP A 51 -3.33 -0.25 -0.17
CA ASP A 51 -2.70 0.98 -0.68
C ASP A 51 -2.04 0.80 -2.08
N ALA A 52 -2.63 -0.09 -2.91
CA ALA A 52 -1.99 -0.57 -4.14
C ALA A 52 -1.63 0.55 -5.10
N LEU A 53 -2.54 1.48 -5.37
CA LEU A 53 -2.31 2.54 -6.36
C LEU A 53 -1.17 3.47 -5.92
N ALA A 54 -1.17 3.89 -4.65
CA ALA A 54 -0.13 4.77 -4.13
C ALA A 54 1.24 4.07 -4.07
N ARG A 55 1.26 2.79 -3.70
CA ARG A 55 2.50 1.98 -3.68
C ARG A 55 3.09 1.79 -5.06
N LEU A 56 2.26 1.40 -6.03
CA LEU A 56 2.69 1.23 -7.42
C LEU A 56 3.13 2.56 -8.03
N TRP A 57 2.36 3.63 -7.82
CA TRP A 57 2.71 4.97 -8.32
C TRP A 57 4.04 5.43 -7.75
N SER A 58 4.22 5.38 -6.45
CA SER A 58 5.46 5.79 -5.80
C SER A 58 6.67 4.97 -6.26
N ALA A 59 6.49 3.66 -6.42
CA ALA A 59 7.56 2.80 -6.91
C ALA A 59 7.93 3.12 -8.36
N LEU A 60 6.96 3.24 -9.28
CA LEU A 60 7.22 3.49 -10.70
C LEU A 60 7.72 4.92 -10.99
N THR A 61 7.41 5.89 -10.13
CA THR A 61 7.89 7.28 -10.27
C THR A 61 9.19 7.55 -9.51
N CYS A 62 9.73 6.57 -8.80
CA CYS A 62 11.03 6.68 -8.16
C CYS A 62 12.14 6.78 -9.23
N PRO A 63 13.07 7.76 -9.13
CA PRO A 63 14.12 7.96 -10.16
C PRO A 63 15.03 6.75 -10.41
N THR A 64 15.09 5.83 -9.44
CA THR A 64 15.91 4.60 -9.52
C THR A 64 15.10 3.35 -9.83
N SER A 65 13.80 3.50 -10.10
CA SER A 65 12.92 2.37 -10.41
C SER A 65 13.15 1.86 -11.84
N GLY A 66 12.87 0.57 -12.05
CA GLY A 66 12.70 0.02 -13.38
C GLY A 66 11.36 0.45 -13.99
N GLU A 67 11.23 0.28 -15.30
CA GLU A 67 10.00 0.58 -16.05
C GLU A 67 8.86 -0.44 -15.79
N VAL A 68 9.21 -1.60 -15.26
CA VAL A 68 8.29 -2.70 -14.98
C VAL A 68 8.47 -3.17 -13.55
N LEU A 69 7.37 -3.25 -12.81
CA LEU A 69 7.30 -3.86 -11.49
C LEU A 69 6.53 -5.18 -11.58
N LEU A 70 7.10 -6.21 -10.99
CA LEU A 70 6.46 -7.50 -10.86
C LEU A 70 6.16 -7.77 -9.39
N SER A 71 4.96 -8.26 -9.10
CA SER A 71 4.56 -8.73 -7.77
C SER A 71 4.16 -10.19 -7.87
N ALA A 72 4.82 -11.05 -7.11
CA ALA A 72 4.48 -12.47 -7.07
C ALA A 72 3.12 -12.69 -6.39
N ALA A 73 2.43 -13.73 -6.81
CA ALA A 73 1.24 -14.21 -6.10
C ALA A 73 1.65 -14.88 -4.77
N PRO A 74 0.73 -14.95 -3.78
CA PRO A 74 1.00 -15.69 -2.55
C PRO A 74 1.46 -17.13 -2.82
N GLY A 75 2.51 -17.56 -2.12
CA GLY A 75 3.11 -18.87 -2.30
C GLY A 75 4.14 -18.97 -3.44
N TYR A 76 4.42 -17.86 -4.12
CA TYR A 76 5.43 -17.80 -5.18
C TYR A 76 6.46 -16.71 -4.87
N GLU A 77 7.69 -16.93 -5.32
CA GLU A 77 8.76 -15.93 -5.30
C GLU A 77 9.48 -15.90 -6.64
N PHE A 78 10.13 -14.78 -6.93
CA PHE A 78 11.06 -14.68 -8.05
C PHE A 78 12.42 -15.24 -7.61
N VAL A 79 12.96 -16.18 -8.38
CA VAL A 79 14.32 -16.69 -8.14
C VAL A 79 15.31 -15.58 -8.50
N ASP A 80 16.26 -15.30 -7.61
CA ASP A 80 17.31 -14.34 -7.87
C ASP A 80 18.32 -14.84 -8.93
N TRP A 81 19.22 -13.96 -9.37
CA TRP A 81 20.24 -14.30 -10.36
C TRP A 81 21.23 -15.38 -9.88
N GLY A 82 21.33 -15.59 -8.58
CA GLY A 82 22.13 -16.65 -7.97
C GLY A 82 21.47 -18.02 -7.97
N GLY A 83 20.20 -18.11 -8.39
CA GLY A 83 19.42 -19.34 -8.41
C GLY A 83 19.10 -19.90 -7.03
N ALA A 84 19.25 -19.09 -5.96
CA ALA A 84 18.87 -19.49 -4.62
C ALA A 84 17.34 -19.44 -4.47
N ALA A 85 16.76 -20.57 -4.03
CA ALA A 85 15.36 -20.63 -3.64
C ALA A 85 15.28 -20.67 -2.10
N HIS A 86 14.38 -19.90 -1.51
CA HIS A 86 14.16 -19.87 -0.06
C HIS A 86 13.23 -21.01 0.38
N VAL A 87 13.58 -22.24 0.02
CA VAL A 87 12.78 -23.41 0.37
C VAL A 87 12.72 -23.56 1.89
N GLY A 88 11.50 -23.45 2.45
CA GLY A 88 11.27 -23.50 3.89
C GLY A 88 11.58 -22.21 4.64
N GLY A 89 11.95 -21.15 3.94
CA GLY A 89 12.10 -19.79 4.49
C GLY A 89 10.87 -18.91 4.22
N GLY A 90 10.88 -17.71 4.79
CA GLY A 90 9.91 -16.65 4.48
C GLY A 90 10.40 -15.77 3.33
N SER A 91 9.51 -15.37 2.44
CA SER A 91 9.73 -14.34 1.45
C SER A 91 8.79 -13.18 1.70
N HIS A 92 9.12 -11.99 1.21
CA HIS A 92 8.34 -10.78 1.41
C HIS A 92 8.47 -9.83 0.22
N GLY A 93 7.68 -8.75 0.24
CA GLY A 93 7.80 -7.67 -0.75
C GLY A 93 6.74 -7.70 -1.84
N SER A 94 5.79 -8.65 -1.79
CA SER A 94 4.66 -8.60 -2.71
C SER A 94 3.68 -7.47 -2.35
N LEU A 95 2.77 -7.14 -3.27
CA LEU A 95 1.69 -6.19 -3.01
C LEU A 95 0.57 -6.77 -2.17
N HIS A 96 0.50 -8.09 -2.04
CA HIS A 96 -0.60 -8.78 -1.36
C HIS A 96 -0.66 -8.45 0.14
N ALA A 97 -1.86 -8.47 0.71
CA ALA A 97 -2.09 -8.13 2.12
C ALA A 97 -1.26 -8.99 3.09
N SER A 98 -1.07 -10.28 2.80
CA SER A 98 -0.25 -11.18 3.63
C SER A 98 1.20 -10.74 3.80
N ASP A 99 1.74 -10.03 2.80
CA ASP A 99 3.13 -9.55 2.79
C ASP A 99 3.25 -8.07 3.18
N SER A 100 2.12 -7.37 3.23
CA SER A 100 2.09 -5.92 3.35
C SER A 100 1.57 -5.44 4.69
N LEU A 101 0.69 -6.21 5.34
CA LEU A 101 0.09 -5.83 6.60
C LEU A 101 0.94 -6.33 7.76
N ALA A 102 1.24 -5.42 8.66
CA ALA A 102 1.92 -5.70 9.92
C ALA A 102 1.14 -5.07 11.08
N PRO A 103 1.21 -5.63 12.28
CA PRO A 103 0.59 -5.02 13.45
C PRO A 103 1.30 -3.70 13.80
N LEU A 104 0.52 -2.66 14.11
CA LEU A 104 1.01 -1.44 14.74
C LEU A 104 0.54 -1.43 16.19
N VAL A 105 1.48 -1.54 17.13
CA VAL A 105 1.21 -1.49 18.57
C VAL A 105 1.78 -0.20 19.13
N LEU A 106 0.92 0.63 19.71
CA LEU A 106 1.28 1.89 20.32
C LEU A 106 1.15 1.76 21.84
N CYS A 107 2.18 2.18 22.56
CA CYS A 107 2.19 2.18 24.02
C CYS A 107 2.64 3.55 24.55
N GLY A 108 1.78 4.22 25.28
CA GLY A 108 2.07 5.56 25.83
C GLY A 108 2.19 6.66 24.76
N VAL A 109 1.55 6.46 23.62
CA VAL A 109 1.47 7.43 22.51
C VAL A 109 -0.01 7.72 22.24
N ASP A 110 -0.37 8.99 22.24
CA ASP A 110 -1.73 9.40 21.93
C ASP A 110 -1.98 9.31 20.42
N LEU A 111 -3.12 8.73 20.09
CA LEU A 111 -3.60 8.72 18.71
C LEU A 111 -4.05 10.13 18.30
N PRO A 112 -3.98 10.49 17.01
CA PRO A 112 -4.64 11.68 16.50
C PRO A 112 -6.16 11.57 16.67
N ASP A 113 -6.84 12.70 16.81
CA ASP A 113 -8.31 12.76 16.97
C ASP A 113 -9.04 12.15 15.79
N ASP A 114 -8.46 12.26 14.58
CA ASP A 114 -8.97 11.65 13.35
C ASP A 114 -7.89 10.71 12.76
N PRO A 115 -7.85 9.47 13.23
CA PRO A 115 -6.85 8.51 12.74
C PRO A 115 -7.20 8.06 11.31
N PRO A 116 -6.20 7.81 10.45
CA PRO A 116 -6.44 7.33 9.10
C PRO A 116 -7.17 5.98 9.12
N GLY A 117 -8.09 5.77 8.18
CA GLY A 117 -8.78 4.49 8.03
C GLY A 117 -7.84 3.32 7.75
N GLN A 118 -6.66 3.60 7.21
CA GLN A 118 -5.57 2.64 7.01
C GLN A 118 -4.23 3.30 7.34
N TRP A 119 -3.48 2.71 8.28
CA TRP A 119 -2.13 3.14 8.63
C TRP A 119 -1.11 2.65 7.60
N ALA A 120 -0.07 3.45 7.38
CA ALA A 120 1.11 3.08 6.60
C ALA A 120 2.38 3.35 7.40
N ILE A 121 3.47 2.69 7.05
CA ILE A 121 4.77 2.87 7.76
C ILE A 121 5.23 4.33 7.78
N ARG A 122 4.91 5.11 6.75
CA ARG A 122 5.21 6.55 6.68
C ARG A 122 4.51 7.38 7.77
N ASP A 123 3.36 6.93 8.28
CA ASP A 123 2.61 7.65 9.31
C ASP A 123 3.27 7.53 10.68
N VAL A 124 4.06 6.48 10.89
CA VAL A 124 4.78 6.22 12.14
C VAL A 124 5.76 7.35 12.45
N ALA A 125 6.42 7.91 11.45
CA ALA A 125 7.34 9.03 11.64
C ALA A 125 6.64 10.24 12.26
N SER A 126 5.44 10.58 11.79
CA SER A 126 4.65 11.69 12.34
C SER A 126 4.19 11.44 13.77
N LEU A 127 3.81 10.19 14.09
CA LEU A 127 3.46 9.82 15.46
C LEU A 127 4.64 9.98 16.42
N ILE A 128 5.82 9.52 16.02
CA ILE A 128 7.05 9.64 16.82
C ILE A 128 7.38 11.12 17.06
N THR A 129 7.43 11.91 15.99
CA THR A 129 7.74 13.34 16.09
C THR A 129 6.77 14.06 17.02
N LYS A 130 5.47 13.87 16.81
CA LYS A 130 4.43 14.48 17.67
C LYS A 130 4.59 14.09 19.14
N HIS A 131 4.88 12.83 19.43
CA HIS A 131 5.06 12.35 20.80
C HIS A 131 6.25 13.04 21.50
N PHE A 132 7.39 13.21 20.83
CA PHE A 132 8.56 13.86 21.41
C PHE A 132 8.38 15.38 21.53
N ASP A 133 7.71 16.02 20.58
CA ASP A 133 7.41 17.46 20.64
C ASP A 133 6.49 17.79 21.84
N GLN A 134 5.47 16.95 22.07
CA GLN A 134 4.59 17.09 23.24
C GLN A 134 5.35 16.97 24.55
N ARG A 135 6.20 15.96 24.67
CA ARG A 135 7.01 15.77 25.91
C ARG A 135 8.03 16.88 26.13
N ALA A 136 8.55 17.49 25.07
CA ALA A 136 9.46 18.62 25.21
C ALA A 136 8.75 19.90 25.67
N ALA A 137 7.45 20.04 25.37
CA ALA A 137 6.63 21.16 25.81
C ALA A 137 6.17 21.05 27.28
N ASP A 138 6.23 19.87 27.87
CA ASP A 138 5.84 19.57 29.25
C ASP A 138 7.02 19.70 30.25
N LEU A 139 8.23 20.04 29.77
CA LEU A 139 9.45 20.26 30.57
C LEU A 139 9.77 21.75 30.75
#